data_d71a28f252bcc53aa4683ac1f6aa5725
#
_entry.id   d71a28f252bcc53aa4683ac1f6aa5725
#
_cell.length_a   1.000
_cell.length_b   1.000
_cell.length_c   1.000
_cell.angle_alpha   90.00
_cell.angle_beta   90.00
_cell.angle_gamma   90.00
#
_symmetry.space_group_name_H-M   'P 1'
#
loop_
_entity.id
_entity.type
_entity.pdbx_description
1 polymer ?
#
loop_
_entity_poly.entity_id
_entity_poly.type
_entity_poly.pdbx_seq_one_letter_code
_entity_poly.pdbx_strand_id
1 'polypeptide(L)'
;MDFKIEKKPWYIRYRYYLIAGAAFMVFLIYVISLSLGPRKLRIESENIQIAEVKNGKFMEYVDVEGLVQPILTIKVNTREDGSVERIVNEEGATLKKGDTILILSNPELMREIEDQRDEWENQRYSYKEREIEMEQKSLTLKQQALQAQYEMSRLQKNFGLEKEEYQMGIKSKAQLEVSEDEYNYNIQKTALQMESLRHDSAMTVVRKELLRNEMERGQKKYLRSMDRLDGLVVRAPIDGQLSYVNATPGQQVGSNTNIAEIKVLDEFKIHAQLSEYYIDRISTGLPATVNYQGKRYPLKITKVVPEVKDRMFDVDLVFTGEMPENVRVGKSFRVQIELGQPEDAIVVQRGNFYQATGGQWIYKVVGNKAVRVPLTIGRQNPQQYEIAEGLNPGDKVIVTGYDTFGEAEELILK
;
A
#
# COMPACT_ATOMS: atom_id res chain seq x y z
N MET A 1 -75.00 -87.02 -48.54
CA MET A 1 -73.96 -86.41 -49.38
C MET A 1 -73.48 -85.13 -48.74
N ASP A 2 -72.33 -85.27 -48.07
CA ASP A 2 -71.71 -84.07 -47.39
C ASP A 2 -70.74 -83.37 -48.35
N PHE A 3 -71.05 -82.15 -48.71
CA PHE A 3 -70.14 -81.37 -49.50
C PHE A 3 -69.14 -80.67 -48.51
N LYS A 4 -67.89 -81.05 -48.58
CA LYS A 4 -66.76 -80.33 -47.86
C LYS A 4 -66.52 -78.99 -48.59
N ILE A 5 -66.83 -77.93 -47.96
CA ILE A 5 -66.45 -76.56 -48.46
C ILE A 5 -65.00 -76.29 -48.04
N GLU A 6 -64.06 -76.23 -49.01
CA GLU A 6 -62.69 -75.82 -48.79
C GLU A 6 -62.60 -74.35 -48.33
N LYS A 7 -62.15 -74.08 -47.10
CA LYS A 7 -61.89 -72.74 -46.55
C LYS A 7 -60.71 -72.13 -47.28
N LYS A 8 -60.99 -71.06 -48.08
CA LYS A 8 -59.90 -70.27 -48.69
C LYS A 8 -58.90 -69.77 -47.60
N PRO A 9 -57.59 -69.83 -47.85
CA PRO A 9 -56.59 -69.44 -46.87
C PRO A 9 -56.76 -67.98 -46.48
N TRP A 10 -56.56 -67.65 -45.23
CA TRP A 10 -56.87 -66.33 -44.59
C TRP A 10 -56.24 -65.12 -45.31
N TYR A 11 -55.02 -65.20 -45.93
CA TYR A 11 -54.36 -64.16 -46.69
C TYR A 11 -55.14 -63.76 -47.98
N ILE A 12 -55.90 -64.61 -48.58
CA ILE A 12 -56.78 -64.35 -49.77
C ILE A 12 -58.01 -63.55 -49.31
N ARG A 13 -58.51 -63.81 -48.10
CA ARG A 13 -59.68 -63.21 -47.51
C ARG A 13 -59.42 -61.76 -47.07
N TYR A 14 -58.17 -61.51 -46.62
CA TYR A 14 -57.78 -60.20 -46.13
C TYR A 14 -56.78 -59.45 -47.04
N ARG A 15 -56.59 -59.89 -48.30
CA ARG A 15 -55.53 -59.36 -49.17
C ARG A 15 -55.64 -57.81 -49.36
N TYR A 16 -56.82 -57.26 -49.37
CA TYR A 16 -56.98 -55.81 -49.50
C TYR A 16 -56.61 -55.05 -48.24
N TYR A 17 -56.84 -55.64 -47.08
CA TYR A 17 -56.40 -55.09 -45.81
C TYR A 17 -54.87 -55.20 -45.63
N LEU A 18 -54.27 -56.27 -46.12
CA LEU A 18 -52.81 -56.44 -46.13
C LEU A 18 -52.10 -55.45 -47.06
N ILE A 19 -52.67 -55.21 -48.23
CA ILE A 19 -52.19 -54.22 -49.18
C ILE A 19 -52.40 -52.80 -48.65
N ALA A 20 -53.53 -52.52 -48.04
CA ALA A 20 -53.77 -51.24 -47.38
C ALA A 20 -52.81 -51.00 -46.16
N GLY A 21 -52.61 -52.04 -45.37
CA GLY A 21 -51.64 -51.99 -44.27
C GLY A 21 -50.21 -51.76 -44.74
N ALA A 22 -49.78 -52.47 -45.80
CA ALA A 22 -48.48 -52.27 -46.41
C ALA A 22 -48.28 -50.83 -46.98
N ALA A 23 -49.31 -50.37 -47.68
CA ALA A 23 -49.37 -48.99 -48.23
C ALA A 23 -49.34 -47.94 -47.13
N PHE A 24 -50.07 -48.18 -46.03
CA PHE A 24 -50.03 -47.29 -44.86
C PHE A 24 -48.63 -47.30 -44.14
N MET A 25 -47.99 -48.48 -44.05
CA MET A 25 -46.64 -48.61 -43.48
C MET A 25 -45.60 -47.87 -44.34
N VAL A 26 -45.66 -48.00 -45.66
CA VAL A 26 -44.81 -47.25 -46.59
C VAL A 26 -45.06 -45.73 -46.48
N PHE A 27 -46.33 -45.36 -46.34
CA PHE A 27 -46.70 -43.95 -46.12
C PHE A 27 -46.17 -43.42 -44.77
N LEU A 28 -46.26 -44.24 -43.70
CA LEU A 28 -45.71 -43.88 -42.36
C LEU A 28 -44.18 -43.79 -42.42
N ILE A 29 -43.48 -44.71 -43.08
CA ILE A 29 -42.02 -44.63 -43.29
C ILE A 29 -41.67 -43.39 -44.10
N TYR A 30 -42.44 -43.04 -45.12
CA TYR A 30 -42.25 -41.83 -45.90
C TYR A 30 -42.46 -40.57 -45.08
N VAL A 31 -43.49 -40.46 -44.24
CA VAL A 31 -43.76 -39.35 -43.36
C VAL A 31 -42.67 -39.22 -42.27
N ILE A 32 -42.24 -40.37 -41.71
CA ILE A 32 -41.13 -40.39 -40.75
C ILE A 32 -39.82 -39.93 -41.40
N SER A 33 -39.55 -40.37 -42.65
CA SER A 33 -38.36 -39.94 -43.40
C SER A 33 -38.40 -38.43 -43.74
N LEU A 34 -39.56 -37.86 -44.01
CA LEU A 34 -39.71 -36.43 -44.20
C LEU A 34 -39.54 -35.64 -42.88
N SER A 35 -39.99 -36.23 -41.76
CA SER A 35 -39.93 -35.59 -40.45
C SER A 35 -38.53 -35.67 -39.80
N LEU A 36 -37.71 -36.67 -40.18
CA LEU A 36 -36.33 -36.89 -39.70
C LEU A 36 -35.29 -36.14 -40.55
N GLY A 37 -35.68 -35.43 -41.62
CA GLY A 37 -34.74 -34.63 -42.40
C GLY A 37 -34.22 -33.43 -41.64
N PRO A 38 -32.95 -32.99 -41.85
CA PRO A 38 -32.38 -31.83 -41.20
C PRO A 38 -33.25 -30.59 -41.42
N ARG A 39 -33.57 -29.89 -40.34
CA ARG A 39 -34.36 -28.63 -40.39
C ARG A 39 -33.57 -27.59 -41.17
N LYS A 40 -34.08 -27.20 -42.36
CA LYS A 40 -33.42 -26.24 -43.27
C LYS A 40 -34.08 -24.88 -43.18
N LEU A 41 -33.26 -23.83 -43.01
CA LEU A 41 -33.71 -22.43 -43.02
C LEU A 41 -33.00 -21.69 -44.16
N ARG A 42 -33.73 -20.86 -44.91
CA ARG A 42 -33.17 -19.99 -45.95
C ARG A 42 -32.89 -18.63 -45.35
N ILE A 43 -31.67 -18.12 -45.54
CA ILE A 43 -31.23 -16.84 -44.97
C ILE A 43 -30.56 -16.01 -46.06
N GLU A 44 -30.78 -14.72 -46.03
CA GLU A 44 -30.11 -13.75 -46.90
C GLU A 44 -28.69 -13.48 -46.36
N SER A 45 -27.70 -13.58 -47.24
CA SER A 45 -26.27 -13.44 -46.91
C SER A 45 -25.90 -12.03 -46.41
N GLU A 46 -26.73 -11.01 -46.72
CA GLU A 46 -26.49 -9.63 -46.31
C GLU A 46 -26.62 -9.42 -44.78
N ASN A 47 -27.37 -10.29 -44.11
CA ASN A 47 -27.64 -10.18 -42.67
C ASN A 47 -26.70 -11.02 -41.79
N ILE A 48 -25.69 -11.66 -42.38
CA ILE A 48 -24.75 -12.54 -41.63
C ILE A 48 -23.33 -12.07 -41.78
N GLN A 49 -22.58 -12.11 -40.68
CA GLN A 49 -21.16 -11.87 -40.68
C GLN A 49 -20.40 -13.20 -40.68
N ILE A 50 -19.60 -13.40 -41.73
CA ILE A 50 -18.80 -14.60 -41.88
C ILE A 50 -17.35 -14.25 -41.48
N ALA A 51 -16.78 -15.01 -40.57
CA ALA A 51 -15.36 -14.91 -40.19
C ALA A 51 -14.59 -16.16 -40.65
N GLU A 52 -13.35 -15.97 -40.99
CA GLU A 52 -12.44 -17.08 -41.33
C GLU A 52 -11.64 -17.50 -40.08
N VAL A 53 -11.57 -18.80 -39.84
CA VAL A 53 -10.76 -19.42 -38.81
C VAL A 53 -9.31 -19.40 -39.26
N LYS A 54 -8.40 -18.87 -38.46
CA LYS A 54 -6.99 -18.68 -38.83
C LYS A 54 -6.06 -19.24 -37.75
N ASN A 55 -4.88 -19.69 -38.18
CA ASN A 55 -3.75 -19.82 -37.27
C ASN A 55 -3.23 -18.43 -36.96
N GLY A 56 -3.13 -18.10 -35.70
CA GLY A 56 -2.63 -16.81 -35.25
C GLY A 56 -2.09 -16.85 -33.84
N LYS A 57 -1.40 -15.80 -33.44
CA LYS A 57 -0.98 -15.66 -32.05
C LYS A 57 -2.16 -15.27 -31.21
N PHE A 58 -2.55 -16.13 -30.31
CA PHE A 58 -3.55 -15.84 -29.29
C PHE A 58 -2.84 -15.31 -28.04
N MET A 59 -3.27 -14.16 -27.58
CA MET A 59 -2.83 -13.57 -26.33
C MET A 59 -4.08 -13.31 -25.47
N GLU A 60 -4.09 -13.90 -24.30
CA GLU A 60 -5.16 -13.66 -23.36
C GLU A 60 -4.91 -12.34 -22.63
N TYR A 61 -5.86 -11.44 -22.69
CA TYR A 61 -5.82 -10.16 -22.01
C TYR A 61 -7.20 -9.74 -21.54
N VAL A 62 -7.22 -8.85 -20.57
CA VAL A 62 -8.45 -8.22 -20.08
C VAL A 62 -8.35 -6.71 -20.31
N ASP A 63 -9.41 -6.14 -20.87
CA ASP A 63 -9.56 -4.69 -20.99
C ASP A 63 -10.27 -4.15 -19.76
N VAL A 64 -9.71 -3.14 -19.13
CA VAL A 64 -10.26 -2.47 -17.96
C VAL A 64 -10.11 -0.96 -18.08
N GLU A 65 -11.06 -0.21 -17.53
CA GLU A 65 -10.88 1.23 -17.36
C GLU A 65 -10.07 1.53 -16.11
N GLY A 66 -8.99 2.28 -16.29
CA GLY A 66 -8.13 2.72 -15.20
C GLY A 66 -8.11 4.22 -15.08
N LEU A 67 -8.16 4.72 -13.86
CA LEU A 67 -8.14 6.15 -13.53
C LEU A 67 -6.72 6.59 -13.16
N VAL A 68 -6.25 7.65 -13.79
CA VAL A 68 -4.95 8.24 -13.44
C VAL A 68 -5.01 8.88 -12.07
N GLN A 69 -4.10 8.46 -11.21
CA GLN A 69 -3.91 9.01 -9.87
C GLN A 69 -2.43 9.42 -9.69
N PRO A 70 -2.14 10.39 -8.84
CA PRO A 70 -0.76 10.67 -8.45
C PRO A 70 -0.17 9.45 -7.75
N ILE A 71 1.14 9.25 -7.87
CA ILE A 71 1.80 8.14 -7.20
C ILE A 71 1.71 8.25 -5.68
N LEU A 72 1.76 9.48 -5.18
CA LEU A 72 1.68 9.79 -3.76
C LEU A 72 0.79 11.01 -3.53
N THR A 73 -0.06 10.88 -2.54
CA THR A 73 -0.89 11.96 -2.01
C THR A 73 -0.66 12.04 -0.51
N ILE A 74 -0.26 13.21 -0.01
CA ILE A 74 -0.04 13.44 1.42
C ILE A 74 -1.06 14.45 1.94
N LYS A 75 -1.74 14.05 3.01
CA LYS A 75 -2.60 14.93 3.79
C LYS A 75 -1.74 15.69 4.79
N VAL A 76 -1.90 17.01 4.82
CA VAL A 76 -1.19 17.91 5.73
C VAL A 76 -2.14 18.29 6.87
N ASN A 77 -1.77 17.87 8.08
CA ASN A 77 -2.52 18.16 9.28
C ASN A 77 -1.84 19.27 10.08
N THR A 78 -2.64 20.06 10.82
CA THR A 78 -2.15 21.00 11.82
C THR A 78 -1.42 20.28 12.94
N ARG A 79 -0.35 20.86 13.47
CA ARG A 79 0.33 20.37 14.69
C ARG A 79 -0.25 21.00 15.94
N GLU A 80 -0.56 22.30 15.88
CA GLU A 80 -1.16 23.07 16.96
C GLU A 80 -2.54 23.58 16.52
N ASP A 81 -3.37 23.94 17.47
CA ASP A 81 -4.62 24.62 17.24
C ASP A 81 -4.41 26.13 17.09
N GLY A 82 -5.36 26.80 16.44
CA GLY A 82 -5.31 28.23 16.24
C GLY A 82 -6.31 28.75 15.22
N SER A 83 -6.38 30.04 15.07
CA SER A 83 -7.13 30.69 13.99
C SER A 83 -6.23 30.87 12.76
N VAL A 84 -6.77 30.62 11.57
CA VAL A 84 -6.05 30.85 10.31
C VAL A 84 -5.81 32.35 10.14
N GLU A 85 -4.56 32.78 10.27
CA GLU A 85 -4.17 34.17 10.08
C GLU A 85 -4.18 34.53 8.59
N ARG A 86 -3.48 33.71 7.79
CA ARG A 86 -3.42 33.88 6.34
C ARG A 86 -3.02 32.59 5.62
N ILE A 87 -3.51 32.43 4.41
CA ILE A 87 -3.07 31.43 3.45
C ILE A 87 -1.96 32.05 2.62
N VAL A 88 -0.80 31.40 2.56
CA VAL A 88 0.39 31.89 1.85
C VAL A 88 0.41 31.35 0.43
N ASN A 89 0.07 30.08 0.25
CA ASN A 89 -0.03 29.43 -1.05
C ASN A 89 -1.43 28.88 -1.25
N GLU A 90 -2.02 29.20 -2.40
CA GLU A 90 -3.37 28.79 -2.78
C GLU A 90 -3.36 27.45 -3.51
N GLU A 91 -4.55 26.89 -3.71
CA GLU A 91 -4.76 25.65 -4.48
C GLU A 91 -4.16 25.75 -5.88
N GLY A 92 -3.51 24.70 -6.34
CA GLY A 92 -2.81 24.64 -7.62
C GLY A 92 -1.36 25.07 -7.58
N ALA A 93 -0.87 25.69 -6.49
CA ALA A 93 0.53 26.10 -6.36
C ALA A 93 1.48 24.89 -6.31
N THR A 94 2.61 25.00 -6.99
CA THR A 94 3.71 24.02 -6.88
C THR A 94 4.59 24.40 -5.69
N LEU A 95 4.73 23.50 -4.75
CA LEU A 95 5.46 23.68 -3.49
C LEU A 95 6.71 22.81 -3.45
N LYS A 96 7.75 23.32 -2.82
CA LYS A 96 8.91 22.55 -2.38
C LYS A 96 8.75 22.17 -0.91
N LYS A 97 9.43 21.10 -0.50
CA LYS A 97 9.49 20.71 0.91
C LYS A 97 9.96 21.89 1.77
N GLY A 98 9.17 22.21 2.79
CA GLY A 98 9.40 23.33 3.70
C GLY A 98 8.68 24.62 3.34
N ASP A 99 8.11 24.76 2.14
CA ASP A 99 7.34 25.94 1.77
C ASP A 99 6.10 26.08 2.67
N THR A 100 5.80 27.33 3.05
CA THR A 100 4.68 27.63 3.94
C THR A 100 3.37 27.57 3.18
N ILE A 101 2.40 26.79 3.67
CA ILE A 101 1.05 26.69 3.11
C ILE A 101 0.17 27.78 3.72
N LEU A 102 0.08 27.79 5.05
CA LEU A 102 -0.67 28.78 5.80
C LEU A 102 -0.03 29.04 7.17
N ILE A 103 -0.44 30.11 7.80
CA ILE A 103 0.01 30.53 9.13
C ILE A 103 -1.20 30.57 10.06
N LEU A 104 -1.03 29.95 11.23
CA LEU A 104 -2.00 29.99 12.31
C LEU A 104 -1.59 31.04 13.34
N SER A 105 -2.55 31.67 13.97
CA SER A 105 -2.38 32.57 15.14
C SER A 105 -3.00 31.87 16.35
N ASN A 106 -2.20 31.74 17.41
CA ASN A 106 -2.68 31.26 18.71
C ASN A 106 -2.07 32.15 19.82
N PRO A 107 -2.78 33.25 20.22
CA PRO A 107 -2.31 34.14 21.24
C PRO A 107 -2.18 33.51 22.63
N GLU A 108 -2.92 32.46 22.91
CA GLU A 108 -2.85 31.72 24.17
C GLU A 108 -1.55 30.91 24.27
N LEU A 109 -1.22 30.17 23.19
CA LEU A 109 0.05 29.47 23.08
C LEU A 109 1.24 30.42 23.16
N MET A 110 1.16 31.60 22.54
CA MET A 110 2.23 32.60 22.62
C MET A 110 2.47 33.04 24.05
N ARG A 111 1.38 33.35 24.81
CA ARG A 111 1.49 33.69 26.24
C ARG A 111 2.04 32.57 27.07
N GLU A 112 1.57 31.32 26.84
CA GLU A 112 2.10 30.14 27.54
C GLU A 112 3.61 29.99 27.35
N ILE A 113 4.10 30.25 26.14
CA ILE A 113 5.54 30.16 25.83
C ILE A 113 6.32 31.30 26.45
N GLU A 114 5.75 32.53 26.50
CA GLU A 114 6.35 33.65 27.22
C GLU A 114 6.48 33.36 28.72
N ASP A 115 5.45 32.82 29.36
CA ASP A 115 5.49 32.41 30.75
C ASP A 115 6.56 31.33 31.00
N GLN A 116 6.66 30.34 30.09
CA GLN A 116 7.68 29.31 30.14
C GLN A 116 9.10 29.85 29.99
N ARG A 117 9.28 30.85 29.14
CA ARG A 117 10.57 31.56 28.98
C ARG A 117 10.96 32.24 30.29
N ASP A 118 10.04 33.00 30.86
CA ASP A 118 10.29 33.74 32.09
C ASP A 118 10.55 32.83 33.26
N GLU A 119 9.82 31.73 33.39
CA GLU A 119 10.10 30.67 34.37
C GLU A 119 11.50 30.05 34.17
N TRP A 120 11.88 29.73 32.92
CA TRP A 120 13.20 29.22 32.61
C TRP A 120 14.32 30.20 32.98
N GLU A 121 14.14 31.48 32.66
CA GLU A 121 15.14 32.51 33.00
C GLU A 121 15.34 32.63 34.52
N ASN A 122 14.23 32.64 35.28
CA ASN A 122 14.29 32.67 36.76
C ASN A 122 14.99 31.42 37.33
N GLN A 123 14.64 30.26 36.80
CA GLN A 123 15.32 28.99 37.20
C GLN A 123 16.80 29.04 36.86
N ARG A 124 17.20 29.54 35.70
CA ARG A 124 18.59 29.69 35.28
C ARG A 124 19.41 30.58 36.25
N TYR A 125 18.82 31.67 36.68
CA TYR A 125 19.47 32.55 37.70
C TYR A 125 19.62 31.80 39.02
N SER A 126 18.59 31.15 39.51
CA SER A 126 18.65 30.35 40.75
C SER A 126 19.68 29.17 40.66
N TYR A 127 19.78 28.53 39.51
CA TYR A 127 20.81 27.50 39.29
C TYR A 127 22.21 28.08 39.32
N LYS A 128 22.41 29.26 38.72
CA LYS A 128 23.72 29.93 38.73
C LYS A 128 24.17 30.32 40.14
N GLU A 129 23.26 30.84 40.94
CA GLU A 129 23.51 31.16 42.34
C GLU A 129 23.94 29.91 43.13
N ARG A 130 23.18 28.83 43.03
CA ARG A 130 23.52 27.53 43.69
C ARG A 130 24.84 26.92 43.18
N GLU A 131 25.15 27.08 41.90
CA GLU A 131 26.44 26.65 41.34
C GLU A 131 27.61 27.36 42.00
N ILE A 132 27.50 28.68 42.16
CA ILE A 132 28.54 29.51 42.86
C ILE A 132 28.66 29.08 44.32
N GLU A 133 27.55 28.86 45.03
CA GLU A 133 27.58 28.35 46.42
C GLU A 133 28.31 26.98 46.55
N MET A 134 28.02 26.06 45.62
CA MET A 134 28.68 24.75 45.58
C MET A 134 30.18 24.86 45.28
N GLU A 135 30.58 25.81 44.44
CA GLU A 135 31.99 26.06 44.14
C GLU A 135 32.72 26.62 45.35
N GLN A 136 32.13 27.61 46.06
CA GLN A 136 32.68 28.12 47.31
C GLN A 136 32.83 27.03 48.36
N LYS A 137 31.79 26.17 48.52
CA LYS A 137 31.86 25.03 49.46
C LYS A 137 32.96 24.04 49.05
N SER A 138 33.14 23.76 47.76
CA SER A 138 34.23 22.89 47.29
C SER A 138 35.62 23.46 47.63
N LEU A 139 35.81 24.77 47.46
CA LEU A 139 37.06 25.44 47.82
C LEU A 139 37.32 25.37 49.34
N THR A 140 36.30 25.60 50.17
CA THR A 140 36.40 25.50 51.63
C THR A 140 36.78 24.09 52.09
N LEU A 141 36.12 23.04 51.50
CA LEU A 141 36.47 21.63 51.80
C LEU A 141 37.91 21.29 51.40
N LYS A 142 38.38 21.78 50.25
CA LYS A 142 39.79 21.61 49.83
C LYS A 142 40.77 22.26 50.80
N GLN A 143 40.47 23.48 51.28
CA GLN A 143 41.28 24.17 52.25
C GLN A 143 41.38 23.41 53.59
N GLN A 144 40.22 22.91 54.09
CA GLN A 144 40.15 22.12 55.32
C GLN A 144 40.89 20.78 55.15
N ALA A 145 40.76 20.12 53.98
CA ALA A 145 41.55 18.88 53.75
C ALA A 145 43.03 19.11 53.72
N LEU A 146 43.49 20.22 53.09
CA LEU A 146 44.94 20.57 53.12
C LEU A 146 45.42 20.86 54.52
N GLN A 147 44.63 21.54 55.33
CA GLN A 147 44.96 21.81 56.73
C GLN A 147 45.04 20.53 57.56
N ALA A 148 44.13 19.59 57.45
CA ALA A 148 44.12 18.28 58.09
C ALA A 148 45.34 17.44 57.64
N GLN A 149 45.66 17.48 56.34
CA GLN A 149 46.87 16.79 55.82
C GLN A 149 48.18 17.34 56.41
N TYR A 150 48.25 18.67 56.49
CA TYR A 150 49.43 19.31 57.15
C TYR A 150 49.56 18.92 58.65
N GLU A 151 48.41 18.93 59.37
CA GLU A 151 48.38 18.53 60.79
C GLU A 151 48.82 17.08 60.97
N MET A 152 48.34 16.16 60.12
CA MET A 152 48.76 14.77 60.13
C MET A 152 50.29 14.63 59.92
N SER A 153 50.87 15.35 58.96
CA SER A 153 52.29 15.35 58.68
C SER A 153 53.12 15.92 59.88
N ARG A 154 52.56 16.98 60.51
CA ARG A 154 53.22 17.58 61.73
C ARG A 154 53.27 16.61 62.91
N LEU A 155 52.12 15.94 63.20
CA LEU A 155 52.01 14.91 64.27
C LEU A 155 52.99 13.77 64.01
N GLN A 156 53.06 13.28 62.79
CA GLN A 156 53.97 12.20 62.42
C GLN A 156 55.45 12.59 62.59
N LYS A 157 55.82 13.81 62.20
CA LYS A 157 57.18 14.33 62.35
C LYS A 157 57.58 14.52 63.85
N ASN A 158 56.65 15.12 64.63
CA ASN A 158 56.88 15.34 66.04
C ASN A 158 57.10 14.02 66.80
N PHE A 159 56.20 13.03 66.57
CA PHE A 159 56.38 11.70 67.17
C PHE A 159 57.68 11.02 66.73
N GLY A 160 58.07 11.20 65.46
CA GLY A 160 59.41 10.72 64.98
C GLY A 160 60.55 11.30 65.77
N LEU A 161 60.55 12.60 66.05
CA LEU A 161 61.58 13.25 66.88
C LEU A 161 61.59 12.74 68.34
N GLU A 162 60.44 12.57 68.96
CA GLU A 162 60.29 12.02 70.31
C GLU A 162 60.80 10.59 70.41
N LYS A 163 60.62 9.79 69.40
CA LYS A 163 61.13 8.43 69.28
C LYS A 163 62.68 8.44 69.17
N GLU A 164 63.30 9.38 68.45
CA GLU A 164 64.75 9.58 68.36
C GLU A 164 65.29 10.03 69.70
N GLU A 165 64.65 10.96 70.44
CA GLU A 165 65.03 11.40 71.77
C GLU A 165 65.06 10.24 72.78
N TYR A 166 64.11 9.31 72.71
CA TYR A 166 64.12 8.09 73.54
C TYR A 166 65.32 7.19 73.20
N GLN A 167 65.63 7.01 71.92
CA GLN A 167 66.76 6.21 71.47
C GLN A 167 68.09 6.79 71.95
N MET A 168 68.20 8.12 72.07
CA MET A 168 69.38 8.83 72.63
C MET A 168 69.43 8.83 74.16
N GLY A 169 68.40 8.22 74.82
CA GLY A 169 68.33 8.16 76.28
C GLY A 169 67.90 9.48 76.97
N ILE A 170 67.35 10.43 76.22
CA ILE A 170 66.91 11.75 76.72
C ILE A 170 65.51 11.62 77.36
N LYS A 171 64.66 10.73 76.87
CA LYS A 171 63.28 10.45 77.37
C LYS A 171 63.23 9.07 78.06
N SER A 172 62.37 8.94 79.11
CA SER A 172 62.07 7.66 79.72
C SER A 172 61.06 6.85 78.94
N LYS A 173 61.00 5.51 79.15
CA LYS A 173 60.02 4.63 78.52
C LYS A 173 58.54 5.07 78.77
N ALA A 174 58.21 5.43 80.01
CA ALA A 174 56.87 5.89 80.39
C ALA A 174 56.46 7.17 79.67
N GLN A 175 57.43 8.10 79.41
CA GLN A 175 57.14 9.31 78.64
C GLN A 175 56.89 9.00 77.15
N LEU A 176 57.63 8.03 76.58
CA LEU A 176 57.38 7.62 75.18
C LEU A 176 56.02 6.95 75.04
N GLU A 177 55.61 6.08 76.00
CA GLU A 177 54.25 5.43 75.96
C GLU A 177 53.12 6.47 76.00
N VAL A 178 53.22 7.49 76.84
CA VAL A 178 52.21 8.58 76.85
C VAL A 178 52.22 9.34 75.57
N SER A 179 53.35 9.65 74.98
CA SER A 179 53.46 10.34 73.69
C SER A 179 52.92 9.48 72.53
N GLU A 180 53.14 8.17 72.60
CA GLU A 180 52.60 7.21 71.63
C GLU A 180 51.09 7.13 71.69
N ASP A 181 50.47 7.06 72.84
CA ASP A 181 49.03 7.07 73.03
C ASP A 181 48.43 8.40 72.56
N GLU A 182 49.05 9.53 72.84
CA GLU A 182 48.61 10.84 72.36
C GLU A 182 48.72 10.95 70.83
N TYR A 183 49.82 10.48 70.24
CA TYR A 183 50.02 10.42 68.80
C TYR A 183 48.98 9.55 68.17
N ASN A 184 48.75 8.32 68.67
CA ASN A 184 47.80 7.38 68.12
C ASN A 184 46.36 7.95 68.15
N TYR A 185 45.96 8.59 69.26
CA TYR A 185 44.69 9.27 69.37
C TYR A 185 44.53 10.40 68.33
N ASN A 186 45.51 11.29 68.26
CA ASN A 186 45.47 12.46 67.37
C ASN A 186 45.52 12.05 65.90
N ILE A 187 46.27 11.03 65.51
CA ILE A 187 46.38 10.52 64.16
C ILE A 187 45.01 9.90 63.73
N GLN A 188 44.36 9.08 64.60
CA GLN A 188 43.09 8.51 64.36
C GLN A 188 41.97 9.58 64.20
N LYS A 189 42.00 10.59 65.10
CA LYS A 189 41.07 11.72 65.02
C LYS A 189 41.20 12.49 63.71
N THR A 190 42.43 12.79 63.28
CA THR A 190 42.73 13.52 62.05
C THR A 190 42.36 12.66 60.79
N ALA A 191 42.61 11.34 60.90
CA ALA A 191 42.24 10.41 59.84
C ALA A 191 40.67 10.38 59.58
N LEU A 192 39.92 10.29 60.70
CA LEU A 192 38.45 10.36 60.64
C LEU A 192 37.98 11.70 60.10
N GLN A 193 38.61 12.81 60.46
CA GLN A 193 38.30 14.14 59.91
C GLN A 193 38.57 14.19 58.39
N MET A 194 39.70 13.63 57.95
CA MET A 194 40.04 13.54 56.54
C MET A 194 39.02 12.69 55.77
N GLU A 195 38.54 11.57 56.31
CA GLU A 195 37.53 10.73 55.72
C GLU A 195 36.21 11.48 55.60
N SER A 196 35.77 12.19 56.63
CA SER A 196 34.58 13.02 56.60
C SER A 196 34.67 14.10 55.50
N LEU A 197 35.84 14.80 55.39
CA LEU A 197 36.05 15.81 54.38
C LEU A 197 36.03 15.22 52.93
N ARG A 198 36.57 14.01 52.75
CA ARG A 198 36.49 13.30 51.47
C ARG A 198 35.05 12.96 51.10
N HIS A 199 34.27 12.45 52.09
CA HIS A 199 32.84 12.17 51.89
C HIS A 199 32.07 13.43 51.53
N ASP A 200 32.25 14.54 52.25
CA ASP A 200 31.59 15.82 51.98
C ASP A 200 31.98 16.38 50.60
N SER A 201 33.22 16.21 50.18
CA SER A 201 33.68 16.58 48.83
C SER A 201 33.03 15.76 47.77
N ALA A 202 32.95 14.43 47.95
CA ALA A 202 32.26 13.55 47.02
C ALA A 202 30.75 13.88 46.91
N MET A 203 30.09 14.15 48.04
CA MET A 203 28.68 14.58 48.06
C MET A 203 28.46 15.92 47.36
N THR A 204 29.43 16.83 47.45
CA THR A 204 29.36 18.13 46.76
C THR A 204 29.48 17.96 45.25
N VAL A 205 30.29 17.03 44.76
CA VAL A 205 30.38 16.70 43.32
C VAL A 205 29.05 16.13 42.81
N VAL A 206 28.46 15.16 43.54
CA VAL A 206 27.17 14.56 43.16
C VAL A 206 26.06 15.61 43.16
N ARG A 207 26.02 16.51 44.14
CA ARG A 207 25.06 17.62 44.18
C ARG A 207 25.23 18.57 42.98
N LYS A 208 26.47 18.88 42.61
CA LYS A 208 26.74 19.71 41.41
C LYS A 208 26.26 19.05 40.14
N GLU A 209 26.43 17.74 40.02
CA GLU A 209 25.92 16.97 38.87
C GLU A 209 24.38 16.93 38.82
N LEU A 210 23.71 16.71 39.94
CA LEU A 210 22.27 16.77 40.04
C LEU A 210 21.74 18.15 39.62
N LEU A 211 22.34 19.22 40.12
CA LEU A 211 21.97 20.59 39.76
C LEU A 211 22.13 20.84 38.28
N ARG A 212 23.21 20.37 37.66
CA ARG A 212 23.42 20.46 36.21
C ARG A 212 22.34 19.73 35.42
N ASN A 213 22.00 18.52 35.84
CA ASN A 213 20.95 17.71 35.20
C ASN A 213 19.56 18.36 35.31
N GLU A 214 19.28 19.04 36.43
CA GLU A 214 18.03 19.83 36.59
C GLU A 214 18.01 21.02 35.62
N MET A 215 19.11 21.74 35.49
CA MET A 215 19.25 22.86 34.53
C MET A 215 19.04 22.40 33.08
N GLU A 216 19.67 21.29 32.69
CA GLU A 216 19.52 20.71 31.35
C GLU A 216 18.05 20.29 31.06
N ARG A 217 17.38 19.71 32.06
CA ARG A 217 15.94 19.36 31.93
C ARG A 217 15.04 20.58 31.76
N GLY A 218 15.29 21.62 32.52
CA GLY A 218 14.58 22.91 32.39
C GLY A 218 14.79 23.51 31.01
N GLN A 219 16.02 23.54 30.52
CA GLN A 219 16.33 24.02 29.17
C GLN A 219 15.60 23.22 28.09
N LYS A 220 15.63 21.89 28.17
CA LYS A 220 14.92 21.01 27.21
C LYS A 220 13.42 21.24 27.24
N LYS A 221 12.83 21.52 28.43
CA LYS A 221 11.40 21.83 28.54
C LYS A 221 11.07 23.12 27.78
N TYR A 222 11.85 24.18 28.01
CA TYR A 222 11.68 25.46 27.31
C TYR A 222 11.87 25.33 25.78
N LEU A 223 12.90 24.60 25.32
CA LEU A 223 13.12 24.39 23.89
C LEU A 223 11.95 23.65 23.21
N ARG A 224 11.37 22.65 23.89
CA ARG A 224 10.17 21.96 23.36
C ARG A 224 8.93 22.88 23.26
N SER A 225 8.77 23.81 24.21
CA SER A 225 7.68 24.78 24.09
C SER A 225 7.91 25.76 22.94
N MET A 226 9.15 26.13 22.66
CA MET A 226 9.49 26.93 21.48
C MET A 226 9.21 26.19 20.15
N ASP A 227 9.47 24.88 20.09
CA ASP A 227 9.19 24.06 18.89
C ASP A 227 7.68 24.04 18.54
N ARG A 228 6.79 24.28 19.52
CA ARG A 228 5.36 24.40 19.28
C ARG A 228 5.00 25.63 18.44
N LEU A 229 5.76 26.72 18.53
CA LEU A 229 5.56 27.91 17.66
C LEU A 229 5.77 27.57 16.18
N ASP A 230 6.76 26.71 15.88
CA ASP A 230 6.96 26.24 14.51
C ASP A 230 5.75 25.43 14.00
N GLY A 231 4.98 24.83 14.90
CA GLY A 231 3.74 24.13 14.59
C GLY A 231 2.61 25.03 14.10
N LEU A 232 2.66 26.34 14.38
CA LEU A 232 1.71 27.34 13.87
C LEU A 232 1.96 27.65 12.39
N VAL A 233 3.16 27.38 11.87
CA VAL A 233 3.47 27.56 10.46
C VAL A 233 3.34 26.22 9.76
N VAL A 234 2.24 26.03 9.04
CA VAL A 234 2.00 24.79 8.32
C VAL A 234 2.80 24.77 7.03
N ARG A 235 3.68 23.78 6.90
CA ARG A 235 4.64 23.66 5.79
C ARG A 235 4.40 22.39 4.98
N ALA A 236 4.78 22.44 3.71
CA ALA A 236 4.80 21.26 2.82
C ALA A 236 5.82 20.23 3.30
N PRO A 237 5.42 18.96 3.58
CA PRO A 237 6.34 17.89 3.99
C PRO A 237 7.16 17.33 2.84
N ILE A 238 6.69 17.51 1.59
CA ILE A 238 7.31 17.01 0.35
C ILE A 238 7.14 18.02 -0.78
N ASP A 239 7.88 17.81 -1.86
CA ASP A 239 7.68 18.52 -3.12
C ASP A 239 6.40 18.02 -3.80
N GLY A 240 5.63 18.92 -4.41
CA GLY A 240 4.41 18.55 -5.10
C GLY A 240 3.47 19.72 -5.34
N GLN A 241 2.29 19.44 -5.88
CA GLN A 241 1.26 20.44 -6.09
C GLN A 241 0.22 20.41 -4.97
N LEU A 242 -0.10 21.57 -4.45
CA LEU A 242 -1.17 21.80 -3.47
C LEU A 242 -2.53 21.54 -4.13
N SER A 243 -3.16 20.43 -3.78
CA SER A 243 -4.39 19.97 -4.45
C SER A 243 -5.62 20.67 -3.91
N TYR A 244 -5.63 20.91 -2.59
CA TYR A 244 -6.73 21.61 -1.96
C TYR A 244 -6.29 22.17 -0.60
N VAL A 245 -6.95 23.25 -0.16
CA VAL A 245 -6.76 23.86 1.17
C VAL A 245 -8.14 24.02 1.83
N ASN A 246 -8.38 23.24 2.87
CA ASN A 246 -9.64 23.28 3.64
C ASN A 246 -9.51 24.23 4.83
N ALA A 247 -9.23 25.49 4.54
CA ALA A 247 -9.10 26.53 5.55
C ALA A 247 -9.48 27.90 4.96
N THR A 248 -10.10 28.73 5.77
CA THR A 248 -10.40 30.12 5.41
C THR A 248 -9.80 31.07 6.44
N PRO A 249 -9.29 32.25 6.04
CA PRO A 249 -8.79 33.26 6.99
C PRO A 249 -9.83 33.55 8.08
N GLY A 250 -9.38 33.58 9.34
CA GLY A 250 -10.23 33.76 10.52
C GLY A 250 -10.91 32.46 11.04
N GLN A 251 -10.83 31.37 10.33
CA GLN A 251 -11.38 30.08 10.78
C GLN A 251 -10.55 29.50 11.94
N GLN A 252 -11.22 29.02 12.98
CA GLN A 252 -10.57 28.25 14.07
C GLN A 252 -10.37 26.81 13.62
N VAL A 253 -9.14 26.31 13.74
CA VAL A 253 -8.77 24.91 13.45
C VAL A 253 -8.15 24.26 14.68
N GLY A 254 -8.51 23.02 14.93
CA GLY A 254 -7.93 22.22 16.02
C GLY A 254 -6.63 21.57 15.63
N SER A 255 -5.89 21.07 16.61
CA SER A 255 -4.71 20.23 16.35
C SER A 255 -5.10 18.94 15.62
N ASN A 256 -4.19 18.39 14.80
CA ASN A 256 -4.39 17.20 13.98
C ASN A 256 -5.57 17.28 12.97
N THR A 257 -6.00 18.49 12.63
CA THR A 257 -7.04 18.70 11.59
C THR A 257 -6.39 18.68 10.21
N ASN A 258 -6.98 17.93 9.27
CA ASN A 258 -6.56 17.93 7.87
C ASN A 258 -6.94 19.24 7.22
N ILE A 259 -5.96 20.03 6.80
CA ILE A 259 -6.16 21.36 6.23
C ILE A 259 -5.66 21.49 4.80
N ALA A 260 -4.85 20.56 4.32
CA ALA A 260 -4.36 20.62 2.95
C ALA A 260 -3.99 19.21 2.44
N GLU A 261 -3.89 19.10 1.12
CA GLU A 261 -3.45 17.87 0.45
C GLU A 261 -2.45 18.22 -0.65
N ILE A 262 -1.31 17.54 -0.63
CA ILE A 262 -0.24 17.70 -1.64
C ILE A 262 -0.15 16.42 -2.46
N LYS A 263 -0.15 16.58 -3.79
CA LYS A 263 -0.01 15.51 -4.78
C LYS A 263 1.32 15.62 -5.50
N VAL A 264 2.04 14.52 -5.57
CA VAL A 264 3.24 14.41 -6.42
C VAL A 264 2.76 14.16 -7.84
N LEU A 265 3.06 15.09 -8.75
CA LEU A 265 2.60 15.05 -10.15
C LEU A 265 3.73 14.71 -11.15
N ASP A 266 4.91 14.36 -10.68
CA ASP A 266 6.04 13.93 -11.53
C ASP A 266 5.84 12.51 -12.03
N GLU A 267 5.16 11.68 -11.24
CA GLU A 267 4.86 10.30 -11.56
C GLU A 267 3.37 10.01 -11.31
N PHE A 268 2.80 9.21 -12.21
CA PHE A 268 1.40 8.80 -12.12
C PHE A 268 1.27 7.28 -12.06
N LYS A 269 0.25 6.84 -11.36
CA LYS A 269 -0.22 5.46 -11.41
C LYS A 269 -1.60 5.42 -12.04
N ILE A 270 -1.93 4.29 -12.62
CA ILE A 270 -3.28 3.99 -13.08
C ILE A 270 -3.92 3.05 -12.07
N HIS A 271 -4.97 3.51 -11.45
CA HIS A 271 -5.80 2.70 -10.55
C HIS A 271 -6.94 2.09 -11.35
N ALA A 272 -7.09 0.78 -11.32
CA ALA A 272 -8.12 0.05 -12.04
C ALA A 272 -8.81 -0.98 -11.14
N GLN A 273 -10.08 -1.26 -11.45
CA GLN A 273 -10.89 -2.26 -10.76
C GLN A 273 -11.14 -3.44 -11.69
N LEU A 274 -10.81 -4.64 -11.25
CA LEU A 274 -11.01 -5.87 -11.99
C LEU A 274 -12.05 -6.76 -11.31
N SER A 275 -12.76 -7.55 -12.14
CA SER A 275 -13.69 -8.55 -11.63
C SER A 275 -12.97 -9.64 -10.83
N GLU A 276 -13.59 -10.12 -9.73
CA GLU A 276 -13.13 -11.22 -8.90
C GLU A 276 -12.73 -12.47 -9.68
N TYR A 277 -13.30 -12.66 -10.87
CA TYR A 277 -12.98 -13.78 -11.77
C TYR A 277 -11.49 -13.87 -12.11
N TYR A 278 -10.79 -12.74 -12.10
CA TYR A 278 -9.37 -12.66 -12.46
C TYR A 278 -8.41 -12.67 -11.27
N ILE A 279 -8.92 -12.76 -10.02
CA ILE A 279 -8.10 -12.56 -8.81
C ILE A 279 -6.93 -13.54 -8.69
N ASP A 280 -7.17 -14.81 -9.04
CA ASP A 280 -6.15 -15.87 -8.97
C ASP A 280 -5.11 -15.77 -10.09
N ARG A 281 -5.37 -14.95 -11.11
CA ARG A 281 -4.56 -14.83 -12.33
C ARG A 281 -3.79 -13.53 -12.41
N ILE A 282 -4.21 -12.54 -11.63
CA ILE A 282 -3.56 -11.22 -11.57
C ILE A 282 -2.53 -11.20 -10.46
N SER A 283 -1.28 -10.90 -10.83
CA SER A 283 -0.17 -10.78 -9.88
C SER A 283 0.65 -9.52 -10.15
N THR A 284 1.40 -9.10 -9.15
CA THR A 284 2.36 -8.01 -9.31
C THR A 284 3.41 -8.40 -10.34
N GLY A 285 3.73 -7.46 -11.21
CA GLY A 285 4.72 -7.68 -12.26
C GLY A 285 4.14 -8.03 -13.63
N LEU A 286 2.84 -8.33 -13.74
CA LEU A 286 2.22 -8.57 -15.04
C LEU A 286 2.31 -7.33 -15.93
N PRO A 287 2.63 -7.52 -17.22
CA PRO A 287 2.65 -6.44 -18.20
C PRO A 287 1.22 -6.01 -18.54
N ALA A 288 1.11 -4.73 -18.84
CA ALA A 288 -0.11 -4.15 -19.37
C ALA A 288 0.23 -3.05 -20.38
N THR A 289 -0.71 -2.66 -21.19
CA THR A 289 -0.53 -1.60 -22.18
C THR A 289 -1.71 -0.65 -22.21
N VAL A 290 -1.43 0.62 -22.48
CA VAL A 290 -2.44 1.65 -22.79
C VAL A 290 -2.24 2.12 -24.21
N ASN A 291 -3.31 2.12 -25.00
CA ASN A 291 -3.33 2.75 -26.31
C ASN A 291 -3.88 4.17 -26.18
N TYR A 292 -3.06 5.16 -26.45
CA TYR A 292 -3.47 6.55 -26.44
C TYR A 292 -2.97 7.28 -27.70
N GLN A 293 -3.88 7.86 -28.47
CA GLN A 293 -3.57 8.57 -29.72
C GLN A 293 -2.75 7.74 -30.73
N GLY A 294 -3.02 6.42 -30.80
CA GLY A 294 -2.31 5.52 -31.72
C GLY A 294 -0.92 5.05 -31.26
N LYS A 295 -0.42 5.55 -30.14
CA LYS A 295 0.82 5.10 -29.51
C LYS A 295 0.53 4.16 -28.33
N ARG A 296 1.34 3.10 -28.21
CA ARG A 296 1.26 2.14 -27.10
C ARG A 296 2.22 2.55 -25.99
N TYR A 297 1.73 2.58 -24.76
CA TYR A 297 2.50 2.90 -23.56
C TYR A 297 2.52 1.69 -22.64
N PRO A 298 3.70 1.14 -22.37
CA PRO A 298 3.82 -0.03 -21.54
C PRO A 298 3.62 0.32 -20.05
N LEU A 299 2.90 -0.57 -19.37
CA LEU A 299 2.60 -0.51 -17.95
C LEU A 299 2.99 -1.81 -17.27
N LYS A 300 3.09 -1.77 -15.95
CA LYS A 300 3.30 -2.94 -15.11
C LYS A 300 2.42 -2.83 -13.86
N ILE A 301 1.83 -3.95 -13.45
CA ILE A 301 1.12 -4.02 -12.18
C ILE A 301 2.12 -3.96 -11.03
N THR A 302 1.99 -2.96 -10.18
CA THR A 302 2.85 -2.76 -9.00
C THR A 302 2.18 -3.16 -7.70
N LYS A 303 0.85 -3.08 -7.66
CA LYS A 303 0.09 -3.43 -6.47
C LYS A 303 -1.19 -4.15 -6.87
N VAL A 304 -1.51 -5.21 -6.15
CA VAL A 304 -2.79 -5.91 -6.18
C VAL A 304 -3.34 -5.87 -4.76
N VAL A 305 -4.57 -5.41 -4.59
CA VAL A 305 -5.27 -5.45 -3.30
C VAL A 305 -6.15 -6.70 -3.29
N PRO A 306 -5.82 -7.74 -2.51
CA PRO A 306 -6.51 -9.03 -2.56
C PRO A 306 -7.87 -9.03 -1.83
N GLU A 307 -8.42 -7.86 -1.54
CA GLU A 307 -9.74 -7.70 -0.93
C GLU A 307 -10.79 -7.47 -2.00
N VAL A 308 -11.75 -8.40 -2.10
CA VAL A 308 -12.86 -8.27 -3.05
C VAL A 308 -13.99 -7.49 -2.40
N LYS A 309 -14.39 -6.39 -3.04
CA LYS A 309 -15.55 -5.57 -2.68
C LYS A 309 -16.45 -5.45 -3.91
N ASP A 310 -17.72 -5.67 -3.75
CA ASP A 310 -18.71 -5.59 -4.84
C ASP A 310 -18.34 -6.43 -6.08
N ARG A 311 -17.72 -7.62 -5.86
CA ARG A 311 -17.17 -8.52 -6.89
C ARG A 311 -16.04 -7.92 -7.73
N MET A 312 -15.38 -6.91 -7.21
CA MET A 312 -14.22 -6.26 -7.83
C MET A 312 -13.06 -6.21 -6.86
N PHE A 313 -11.84 -6.15 -7.38
CA PHE A 313 -10.62 -5.90 -6.62
C PHE A 313 -9.77 -4.84 -7.30
N ASP A 314 -8.96 -4.14 -6.52
CA ASP A 314 -8.19 -3.00 -6.97
C ASP A 314 -6.77 -3.40 -7.38
N VAL A 315 -6.30 -2.79 -8.48
CA VAL A 315 -4.91 -2.89 -8.92
C VAL A 315 -4.34 -1.51 -9.24
N ASP A 316 -3.07 -1.30 -8.91
CA ASP A 316 -2.32 -0.12 -9.32
C ASP A 316 -1.27 -0.53 -10.35
N LEU A 317 -1.22 0.20 -11.45
CA LEU A 317 -0.24 0.04 -12.53
C LEU A 317 0.60 1.30 -12.66
N VAL A 318 1.87 1.15 -13.03
CA VAL A 318 2.76 2.28 -13.33
C VAL A 318 3.31 2.15 -14.74
N PHE A 319 3.64 3.28 -15.36
CA PHE A 319 4.31 3.31 -16.64
C PHE A 319 5.75 2.80 -16.48
N THR A 320 6.19 1.90 -17.38
CA THR A 320 7.55 1.34 -17.36
C THR A 320 8.50 2.03 -18.34
N GLY A 321 8.01 3.00 -19.08
CA GLY A 321 8.76 3.77 -20.08
C GLY A 321 8.21 5.19 -20.19
N GLU A 322 8.18 5.70 -21.40
CA GLU A 322 7.61 7.02 -21.67
C GLU A 322 6.13 7.06 -21.28
N MET A 323 5.74 8.17 -20.70
CA MET A 323 4.36 8.50 -20.35
C MET A 323 3.72 9.32 -21.49
N PRO A 324 2.39 9.24 -21.71
CA PRO A 324 1.71 10.15 -22.60
C PRO A 324 1.90 11.61 -22.16
N GLU A 325 2.13 12.50 -23.12
CA GLU A 325 2.13 13.93 -22.83
C GLU A 325 0.75 14.38 -22.32
N ASN A 326 0.73 15.34 -21.41
CA ASN A 326 -0.50 15.91 -20.82
C ASN A 326 -1.38 14.88 -20.07
N VAL A 327 -0.77 13.94 -19.36
CA VAL A 327 -1.48 13.11 -18.37
C VAL A 327 -1.95 14.02 -17.22
N ARG A 328 -3.25 13.92 -16.89
CA ARG A 328 -3.85 14.66 -15.77
C ARG A 328 -4.51 13.68 -14.81
N VAL A 329 -4.45 13.99 -13.54
CA VAL A 329 -5.19 13.26 -12.50
C VAL A 329 -6.67 13.25 -12.83
N GLY A 330 -7.32 12.10 -12.66
CA GLY A 330 -8.74 11.91 -12.98
C GLY A 330 -9.04 11.55 -14.43
N LYS A 331 -8.02 11.46 -15.31
CA LYS A 331 -8.21 10.99 -16.67
C LYS A 331 -8.35 9.47 -16.70
N SER A 332 -9.34 8.94 -17.44
CA SER A 332 -9.49 7.51 -17.65
C SER A 332 -8.72 7.04 -18.88
N PHE A 333 -8.11 5.86 -18.75
CA PHE A 333 -7.48 5.12 -19.84
C PHE A 333 -8.06 3.71 -19.93
N ARG A 334 -8.19 3.20 -21.16
CA ARG A 334 -8.44 1.77 -21.37
C ARG A 334 -7.10 1.04 -21.29
N VAL A 335 -6.97 0.18 -20.30
CA VAL A 335 -5.78 -0.60 -20.00
C VAL A 335 -6.01 -2.04 -20.45
N GLN A 336 -5.09 -2.60 -21.22
CA GLN A 336 -5.02 -4.01 -21.56
C GLN A 336 -4.02 -4.69 -20.64
N ILE A 337 -4.49 -5.58 -19.78
CA ILE A 337 -3.64 -6.38 -18.88
C ILE A 337 -3.41 -7.74 -19.52
N GLU A 338 -2.17 -8.11 -19.76
CA GLU A 338 -1.77 -9.36 -20.40
C GLU A 338 -1.74 -10.47 -19.35
N LEU A 339 -2.53 -11.54 -19.58
CA LEU A 339 -2.66 -12.67 -18.64
C LEU A 339 -1.74 -13.83 -18.99
N GLY A 340 -1.06 -13.77 -20.14
CA GLY A 340 -0.15 -14.81 -20.63
C GLY A 340 0.70 -14.31 -21.78
N GLN A 341 1.67 -15.13 -22.19
CA GLN A 341 2.46 -14.85 -23.40
C GLN A 341 1.65 -15.21 -24.65
N PRO A 342 1.91 -14.55 -25.80
CA PRO A 342 1.30 -14.94 -27.07
C PRO A 342 1.68 -16.37 -27.47
N GLU A 343 0.70 -17.23 -27.68
CA GLU A 343 0.85 -18.61 -28.10
C GLU A 343 0.22 -18.82 -29.48
N ASP A 344 0.77 -19.73 -30.27
CA ASP A 344 0.16 -20.08 -31.56
C ASP A 344 -1.09 -20.93 -31.32
N ALA A 345 -2.23 -20.45 -31.80
CA ALA A 345 -3.51 -21.08 -31.62
C ALA A 345 -4.42 -20.92 -32.84
N ILE A 346 -5.44 -21.75 -32.94
CA ILE A 346 -6.50 -21.59 -33.93
C ILE A 346 -7.48 -20.56 -33.37
N VAL A 347 -7.69 -19.46 -34.07
CA VAL A 347 -8.50 -18.35 -33.59
C VAL A 347 -9.65 -18.02 -34.54
N VAL A 348 -10.76 -17.59 -33.97
CA VAL A 348 -11.90 -17.01 -34.67
C VAL A 348 -12.28 -15.68 -34.06
N GLN A 349 -12.73 -14.75 -34.87
CA GLN A 349 -13.22 -13.45 -34.41
C GLN A 349 -14.40 -13.63 -33.44
N ARG A 350 -14.39 -12.86 -32.36
CA ARG A 350 -15.50 -12.84 -31.42
C ARG A 350 -16.77 -12.34 -32.06
N GLY A 351 -17.91 -13.01 -31.78
CA GLY A 351 -19.19 -12.67 -32.30
C GLY A 351 -20.36 -13.11 -31.40
N ASN A 352 -21.55 -12.66 -31.72
CA ASN A 352 -22.73 -12.87 -30.88
C ASN A 352 -23.26 -14.33 -30.89
N PHE A 353 -22.74 -15.20 -31.78
CA PHE A 353 -23.11 -16.63 -31.79
C PHE A 353 -22.92 -17.28 -30.43
N TYR A 354 -21.91 -16.82 -29.67
CA TYR A 354 -21.58 -17.38 -28.34
C TYR A 354 -22.74 -17.23 -27.35
N GLN A 355 -23.50 -16.13 -27.41
CA GLN A 355 -24.63 -15.90 -26.50
C GLN A 355 -25.74 -16.91 -26.71
N ALA A 356 -25.99 -17.29 -27.96
CA ALA A 356 -27.03 -18.24 -28.31
C ALA A 356 -26.62 -19.69 -28.14
N THR A 357 -25.30 -20.02 -28.26
CA THR A 357 -24.83 -21.40 -28.31
C THR A 357 -24.05 -21.82 -27.05
N GLY A 358 -23.67 -20.87 -26.19
CA GLY A 358 -22.75 -21.11 -25.10
C GLY A 358 -21.36 -21.59 -25.54
N GLY A 359 -21.03 -21.41 -26.83
CA GLY A 359 -19.76 -21.87 -27.41
C GLY A 359 -19.71 -23.39 -27.70
N GLN A 360 -20.83 -24.11 -27.66
CA GLN A 360 -20.88 -25.54 -27.87
C GLN A 360 -20.96 -25.94 -29.34
N TRP A 361 -21.38 -25.05 -30.20
CA TRP A 361 -21.51 -25.27 -31.64
C TRP A 361 -21.50 -23.97 -32.43
N ILE A 362 -21.19 -24.07 -33.73
CA ILE A 362 -21.15 -22.95 -34.66
C ILE A 362 -21.61 -23.40 -36.06
N TYR A 363 -22.10 -22.48 -36.90
CA TYR A 363 -22.35 -22.76 -38.29
C TYR A 363 -21.09 -22.59 -39.14
N LYS A 364 -20.64 -23.73 -39.75
CA LYS A 364 -19.54 -23.78 -40.71
C LYS A 364 -20.12 -23.64 -42.14
N VAL A 365 -19.62 -22.69 -42.91
CA VAL A 365 -20.03 -22.44 -44.27
C VAL A 365 -19.32 -23.40 -45.24
N VAL A 366 -20.10 -24.17 -46.01
CA VAL A 366 -19.59 -25.09 -47.03
C VAL A 366 -20.34 -24.80 -48.33
N GLY A 367 -19.70 -24.11 -49.28
CA GLY A 367 -20.33 -23.65 -50.52
C GLY A 367 -21.47 -22.66 -50.24
N ASN A 368 -22.71 -23.00 -50.68
CA ASN A 368 -23.91 -22.18 -50.50
C ASN A 368 -24.75 -22.58 -49.28
N LYS A 369 -24.15 -23.30 -48.33
CA LYS A 369 -24.81 -23.79 -47.13
C LYS A 369 -23.95 -23.57 -45.90
N ALA A 370 -24.59 -23.44 -44.75
CA ALA A 370 -23.91 -23.49 -43.47
C ALA A 370 -24.48 -24.62 -42.61
N VAL A 371 -23.61 -25.44 -42.09
CA VAL A 371 -23.95 -26.64 -41.32
C VAL A 371 -23.51 -26.46 -39.87
N ARG A 372 -24.35 -26.89 -38.95
CA ARG A 372 -24.04 -26.87 -37.51
C ARG A 372 -22.92 -27.88 -37.19
N VAL A 373 -21.84 -27.41 -36.62
CA VAL A 373 -20.67 -28.20 -36.22
C VAL A 373 -20.42 -28.04 -34.72
N PRO A 374 -20.20 -29.12 -33.96
CA PRO A 374 -19.80 -29.00 -32.55
C PRO A 374 -18.46 -28.25 -32.42
N LEU A 375 -18.35 -27.48 -31.39
CA LEU A 375 -17.21 -26.60 -31.14
C LEU A 375 -16.81 -26.68 -29.68
N THR A 376 -15.53 -26.70 -29.39
CA THR A 376 -14.99 -26.48 -28.06
C THR A 376 -14.14 -25.23 -28.08
N ILE A 377 -14.58 -24.21 -27.33
CA ILE A 377 -13.84 -22.96 -27.16
C ILE A 377 -12.92 -23.13 -25.97
N GLY A 378 -11.65 -22.78 -26.15
CA GLY A 378 -10.61 -22.72 -25.11
C GLY A 378 -10.64 -21.36 -24.39
N ARG A 379 -9.54 -20.65 -24.48
CA ARG A 379 -9.40 -19.30 -23.91
C ARG A 379 -10.11 -18.25 -24.77
N GLN A 380 -10.39 -17.11 -24.17
CA GLN A 380 -11.05 -16.01 -24.89
C GLN A 380 -10.44 -14.66 -24.51
N ASN A 381 -10.44 -13.75 -25.46
CA ASN A 381 -10.13 -12.34 -25.23
C ASN A 381 -11.24 -11.45 -25.80
N PRO A 382 -11.22 -10.14 -25.62
CA PRO A 382 -12.27 -9.24 -26.13
C PRO A 382 -12.45 -9.26 -27.65
N GLN A 383 -11.47 -9.74 -28.44
CA GLN A 383 -11.51 -9.72 -29.91
C GLN A 383 -11.67 -11.10 -30.55
N GLN A 384 -11.23 -12.18 -29.88
CA GLN A 384 -11.10 -13.52 -30.47
C GLN A 384 -11.41 -14.62 -29.47
N TYR A 385 -11.86 -15.76 -29.99
CA TYR A 385 -11.93 -17.04 -29.30
C TYR A 385 -10.82 -17.96 -29.79
N GLU A 386 -10.16 -18.67 -28.87
CA GLU A 386 -9.32 -19.82 -29.17
C GLU A 386 -10.21 -21.04 -29.40
N ILE A 387 -9.99 -21.76 -30.49
CA ILE A 387 -10.68 -22.99 -30.83
C ILE A 387 -9.83 -24.16 -30.40
N ALA A 388 -10.32 -24.92 -29.41
CA ALA A 388 -9.65 -26.13 -28.95
C ALA A 388 -9.96 -27.31 -29.87
N GLU A 389 -11.23 -27.46 -30.27
CA GLU A 389 -11.68 -28.56 -31.13
C GLU A 389 -12.87 -28.13 -32.01
N GLY A 390 -13.04 -28.78 -33.17
CA GLY A 390 -14.20 -28.67 -34.03
C GLY A 390 -14.01 -27.90 -35.33
N LEU A 391 -12.98 -27.05 -35.47
CA LEU A 391 -12.72 -26.26 -36.66
C LEU A 391 -11.24 -26.34 -37.08
N ASN A 392 -11.01 -26.20 -38.38
CA ASN A 392 -9.65 -26.15 -38.96
C ASN A 392 -9.35 -24.76 -39.52
N PRO A 393 -8.08 -24.37 -39.58
CA PRO A 393 -7.67 -23.15 -40.25
C PRO A 393 -8.13 -23.11 -41.70
N GLY A 394 -8.71 -21.98 -42.13
CA GLY A 394 -9.33 -21.79 -43.45
C GLY A 394 -10.83 -22.03 -43.48
N ASP A 395 -11.43 -22.60 -42.42
CA ASP A 395 -12.87 -22.75 -42.31
C ASP A 395 -13.55 -21.37 -42.20
N LYS A 396 -14.68 -21.22 -42.92
CA LYS A 396 -15.52 -20.03 -42.81
C LYS A 396 -16.70 -20.32 -41.88
N VAL A 397 -16.93 -19.45 -40.90
CA VAL A 397 -17.97 -19.64 -39.88
C VAL A 397 -18.84 -18.38 -39.73
N ILE A 398 -20.09 -18.57 -39.33
CA ILE A 398 -21.01 -17.45 -39.08
C ILE A 398 -20.85 -16.99 -37.62
N VAL A 399 -20.49 -15.73 -37.41
CA VAL A 399 -20.22 -15.15 -36.08
C VAL A 399 -21.30 -14.18 -35.59
N THR A 400 -22.34 -13.92 -36.39
CA THR A 400 -23.54 -13.14 -36.00
C THR A 400 -24.34 -13.83 -34.90
N GLY A 401 -25.33 -13.16 -34.33
CA GLY A 401 -26.28 -13.77 -33.40
C GLY A 401 -27.19 -14.80 -34.12
N TYR A 402 -27.58 -15.86 -33.43
CA TYR A 402 -28.37 -16.98 -33.95
C TYR A 402 -29.86 -16.91 -33.55
N ASP A 403 -30.30 -15.78 -33.00
CA ASP A 403 -31.65 -15.62 -32.47
C ASP A 403 -32.74 -15.87 -33.52
N THR A 404 -32.46 -15.58 -34.81
CA THR A 404 -33.37 -15.76 -35.92
C THR A 404 -33.29 -17.14 -36.58
N PHE A 405 -32.30 -17.97 -36.20
CA PHE A 405 -32.05 -19.25 -36.87
C PHE A 405 -32.79 -20.44 -36.22
N GLY A 406 -33.36 -20.22 -35.04
CA GLY A 406 -34.12 -21.23 -34.32
C GLY A 406 -33.30 -22.52 -34.11
N GLU A 407 -33.95 -23.65 -34.34
CA GLU A 407 -33.34 -24.99 -34.23
C GLU A 407 -32.87 -25.57 -35.59
N ALA A 408 -32.58 -24.71 -36.58
CA ALA A 408 -32.14 -25.19 -37.89
C ALA A 408 -30.76 -25.87 -37.79
N GLU A 409 -30.63 -27.03 -38.47
CA GLU A 409 -29.35 -27.75 -38.54
C GLU A 409 -28.53 -27.37 -39.77
N GLU A 410 -29.23 -26.89 -40.83
CA GLU A 410 -28.64 -26.45 -42.09
C GLU A 410 -29.24 -25.12 -42.52
N LEU A 411 -28.38 -24.12 -42.78
CA LEU A 411 -28.77 -22.83 -43.34
C LEU A 411 -28.44 -22.80 -44.83
N ILE A 412 -29.38 -22.35 -45.68
CA ILE A 412 -29.18 -22.16 -47.12
C ILE A 412 -28.96 -20.64 -47.33
N LEU A 413 -27.75 -20.31 -47.71
CA LEU A 413 -27.32 -18.94 -47.97
C LEU A 413 -27.76 -18.51 -49.39
N LYS A 414 -28.40 -17.37 -49.49
CA LYS A 414 -28.95 -16.85 -50.78
C LYS A 414 -28.27 -15.51 -51.10
#